data_19ad0d5abf484d3dfa4097da1fc0518b
#
_entry.id   19ad0d5abf484d3dfa4097da1fc0518b
#
_cell.length_a   1.000
_cell.length_b   1.000
_cell.length_c   1.000
_cell.angle_alpha   90.00
_cell.angle_beta   90.00
_cell.angle_gamma   90.00
#
_symmetry.space_group_name_H-M   'P 1'
#
loop_
_entity.id
_entity.type
_entity.pdbx_description
1 polymer ?
#
loop_
_entity_poly.entity_id
_entity_poly.type
_entity_poly.pdbx_seq_one_letter_code
_entity_poly.pdbx_strand_id
1 'polypeptide(L)'
;MSFLLASTLALLLASGPDSTRMPASSGRVRPGAPTAADSLVLEKSQRQLMVYYHGYLVRTYFVALGRSPVGDKERIGDNRTPEGLFYIQGRNPNSRYHLSLRISYPDERHRARAARLGVEPGGDIMIHGLPDDEASLGPAHRDFDWTNGCIALTNQEIEELYRVIRDGTPIQIKP
;
A
#
# COMPACT_ATOMS: atom_id res chain seq x y z
N MET A 1 -32.69 -23.10 74.07
CA MET A 1 -32.95 -23.67 72.73
C MET A 1 -32.98 -22.48 71.77
N SER A 2 -31.85 -22.21 71.17
CA SER A 2 -31.69 -21.06 70.25
C SER A 2 -31.39 -21.60 68.86
N PHE A 3 -32.27 -21.30 67.94
CA PHE A 3 -32.08 -21.62 66.53
C PHE A 3 -31.37 -20.42 65.85
N LEU A 4 -30.16 -20.66 65.34
CA LEU A 4 -29.40 -19.75 64.47
C LEU A 4 -29.81 -20.02 63.03
N LEU A 5 -30.45 -19.05 62.39
CA LEU A 5 -30.71 -18.97 60.96
C LEU A 5 -29.48 -18.40 60.27
N ALA A 6 -28.77 -19.20 59.50
CA ALA A 6 -27.70 -18.75 58.63
C ALA A 6 -28.30 -18.32 57.27
N SER A 7 -28.27 -17.02 56.99
CA SER A 7 -28.63 -16.46 55.68
C SER A 7 -27.42 -16.56 54.74
N THR A 8 -27.51 -17.40 53.74
CA THR A 8 -26.55 -17.44 52.63
C THR A 8 -26.91 -16.38 51.59
N LEU A 9 -26.07 -15.35 51.49
CA LEU A 9 -26.14 -14.31 50.47
C LEU A 9 -25.48 -14.84 49.17
N ALA A 10 -26.30 -15.17 48.19
CA ALA A 10 -25.83 -15.54 46.86
C ALA A 10 -25.42 -14.29 46.08
N LEU A 11 -24.11 -14.13 45.82
CA LEU A 11 -23.56 -13.09 45.00
C LEU A 11 -23.74 -13.47 43.51
N LEU A 12 -24.71 -12.86 42.83
CA LEU A 12 -24.87 -12.98 41.39
C LEU A 12 -23.77 -12.11 40.71
N LEU A 13 -22.75 -12.78 40.17
CA LEU A 13 -21.83 -12.18 39.26
C LEU A 13 -22.52 -11.98 37.89
N ALA A 14 -22.92 -10.75 37.59
CA ALA A 14 -23.40 -10.38 36.29
C ALA A 14 -22.20 -10.32 35.31
N SER A 15 -22.13 -11.31 34.44
CA SER A 15 -21.23 -11.31 33.30
C SER A 15 -21.72 -10.24 32.29
N GLY A 16 -21.07 -9.10 32.30
CA GLY A 16 -21.29 -8.07 31.27
C GLY A 16 -20.85 -8.55 29.88
N PRO A 17 -21.49 -8.07 28.80
CA PRO A 17 -21.07 -8.43 27.45
C PRO A 17 -19.66 -7.89 27.16
N ASP A 18 -18.76 -8.79 26.82
CA ASP A 18 -17.41 -8.49 26.37
C ASP A 18 -17.48 -7.77 24.99
N SER A 19 -17.40 -6.44 25.03
CA SER A 19 -17.56 -5.53 23.89
C SER A 19 -16.22 -5.16 23.22
N THR A 20 -15.23 -6.03 23.22
CA THR A 20 -13.93 -5.74 22.60
C THR A 20 -13.44 -6.78 21.61
N ARG A 21 -14.35 -7.42 20.90
CA ARG A 21 -13.93 -8.22 19.75
C ARG A 21 -14.30 -7.48 18.46
N MET A 22 -13.46 -6.53 18.05
CA MET A 22 -13.49 -6.07 16.66
C MET A 22 -13.28 -7.28 15.75
N PRO A 23 -14.10 -7.48 14.71
CA PRO A 23 -13.86 -8.55 13.76
C PRO A 23 -12.51 -8.27 13.10
N ALA A 24 -11.53 -9.12 13.36
CA ALA A 24 -10.33 -9.19 12.55
C ALA A 24 -10.81 -9.46 11.13
N SER A 25 -10.65 -8.46 10.25
CA SER A 25 -10.83 -8.61 8.81
C SER A 25 -9.78 -9.60 8.32
N SER A 26 -10.07 -10.88 8.46
CA SER A 26 -9.32 -11.94 7.82
C SER A 26 -9.68 -11.90 6.34
N GLY A 27 -9.00 -11.04 5.58
CA GLY A 27 -9.03 -11.07 4.13
C GLY A 27 -8.61 -12.46 3.67
N ARG A 28 -9.57 -13.32 3.39
CA ARG A 28 -9.29 -14.63 2.78
C ARG A 28 -8.68 -14.38 1.41
N VAL A 29 -7.36 -14.58 1.32
CA VAL A 29 -6.68 -14.73 0.05
C VAL A 29 -7.31 -15.95 -0.64
N ARG A 30 -8.08 -15.73 -1.70
CA ARG A 30 -8.62 -16.83 -2.50
C ARG A 30 -7.49 -17.53 -3.24
N PRO A 31 -7.41 -18.86 -3.25
CA PRO A 31 -6.50 -19.59 -4.13
C PRO A 31 -6.88 -19.35 -5.59
N GLY A 32 -5.93 -18.90 -6.38
CA GLY A 32 -6.11 -18.52 -7.78
C GLY A 32 -5.97 -17.01 -7.93
N ALA A 33 -4.82 -16.56 -8.46
CA ALA A 33 -4.65 -15.13 -8.76
C ALA A 33 -5.72 -14.71 -9.78
N PRO A 34 -6.41 -13.59 -9.58
CA PRO A 34 -7.35 -13.08 -10.56
C PRO A 34 -6.62 -12.78 -11.87
N THR A 35 -7.29 -12.96 -12.99
CA THR A 35 -6.75 -12.63 -14.32
C THR A 35 -6.65 -11.11 -14.52
N ALA A 36 -7.23 -10.30 -13.63
CA ALA A 36 -7.18 -8.84 -13.59
C ALA A 36 -7.36 -8.35 -12.17
N ALA A 37 -6.84 -7.15 -11.90
CA ALA A 37 -7.14 -6.37 -10.71
C ALA A 37 -7.83 -5.07 -11.16
N ASP A 38 -8.72 -4.54 -10.33
CA ASP A 38 -9.48 -3.34 -10.65
C ASP A 38 -9.05 -2.12 -9.82
N SER A 39 -8.31 -2.31 -8.73
CA SER A 39 -7.83 -1.19 -7.93
C SER A 39 -6.62 -1.56 -7.06
N LEU A 40 -5.84 -0.52 -6.73
CA LEU A 40 -4.67 -0.58 -5.87
C LEU A 40 -4.81 0.40 -4.72
N VAL A 41 -4.32 0.01 -3.54
CA VAL A 41 -4.17 0.91 -2.38
C VAL A 41 -2.76 0.76 -1.85
N LEU A 42 -2.03 1.88 -1.74
CA LEU A 42 -0.74 1.95 -1.07
C LEU A 42 -0.92 2.64 0.28
N GLU A 43 -0.64 1.92 1.37
CA GLU A 43 -0.51 2.47 2.73
C GLU A 43 0.97 2.72 2.98
N LYS A 44 1.42 3.96 2.87
CA LYS A 44 2.85 4.34 2.98
C LYS A 44 3.42 4.02 4.35
N SER A 45 2.67 4.31 5.42
CA SER A 45 3.08 4.02 6.80
C SER A 45 3.33 2.53 7.05
N GLN A 46 2.62 1.66 6.34
CA GLN A 46 2.75 0.21 6.43
C GLN A 46 3.71 -0.40 5.41
N ARG A 47 4.19 0.38 4.42
CA ARG A 47 4.93 -0.11 3.24
C ARG A 47 4.20 -1.26 2.56
N GLN A 48 2.86 -1.14 2.43
CA GLN A 48 2.01 -2.18 1.84
C GLN A 48 1.28 -1.67 0.61
N LEU A 49 1.47 -2.36 -0.50
CA LEU A 49 0.69 -2.21 -1.72
C LEU A 49 -0.33 -3.33 -1.78
N MET A 50 -1.59 -2.98 -1.62
CA MET A 50 -2.73 -3.88 -1.65
C MET A 50 -3.40 -3.87 -3.01
N VAL A 51 -3.71 -5.05 -3.53
CA VAL A 51 -4.38 -5.28 -4.81
C VAL A 51 -5.79 -5.77 -4.57
N TYR A 52 -6.77 -5.13 -5.21
CA TYR A 52 -8.18 -5.46 -5.07
C TYR A 52 -8.77 -5.93 -6.41
N TYR A 53 -9.78 -6.78 -6.32
CA TYR A 53 -10.63 -7.19 -7.42
C TYR A 53 -12.08 -7.34 -6.95
N HIS A 54 -13.01 -6.57 -7.54
CA HIS A 54 -14.41 -6.48 -7.10
C HIS A 54 -14.57 -6.18 -5.61
N GLY A 55 -13.71 -5.28 -5.08
CA GLY A 55 -13.70 -4.89 -3.67
C GLY A 55 -13.08 -5.92 -2.70
N TYR A 56 -12.61 -7.06 -3.19
CA TYR A 56 -11.92 -8.06 -2.37
C TYR A 56 -10.41 -7.87 -2.45
N LEU A 57 -9.74 -7.89 -1.29
CA LEU A 57 -8.28 -7.93 -1.23
C LEU A 57 -7.78 -9.28 -1.78
N VAL A 58 -7.01 -9.25 -2.85
CA VAL A 58 -6.51 -10.46 -3.52
C VAL A 58 -5.02 -10.67 -3.31
N ARG A 59 -4.28 -9.58 -3.04
CA ARG A 59 -2.83 -9.66 -2.79
C ARG A 59 -2.37 -8.47 -1.96
N THR A 60 -1.33 -8.67 -1.15
CA THR A 60 -0.57 -7.60 -0.49
C THR A 60 0.90 -7.83 -0.78
N TYR A 61 1.58 -6.76 -1.20
CA TYR A 61 3.02 -6.71 -1.37
C TYR A 61 3.63 -5.75 -0.36
N PHE A 62 4.79 -6.10 0.20
CA PHE A 62 5.61 -5.12 0.90
C PHE A 62 6.47 -4.38 -0.11
N VAL A 63 6.72 -3.09 0.13
CA VAL A 63 7.40 -2.20 -0.82
C VAL A 63 8.46 -1.35 -0.15
N ALA A 64 9.46 -0.89 -0.91
CA ALA A 64 10.26 0.26 -0.54
C ALA A 64 9.72 1.50 -1.26
N LEU A 65 9.84 2.65 -0.61
CA LEU A 65 9.32 3.94 -1.06
C LEU A 65 10.46 4.94 -1.35
N GLY A 66 10.08 6.19 -1.55
CA GLY A 66 11.04 7.29 -1.61
C GLY A 66 11.76 7.49 -0.29
N ARG A 67 13.05 7.91 -0.33
CA ARG A 67 13.92 8.10 0.85
C ARG A 67 13.35 9.02 1.93
N SER A 68 12.37 9.86 1.57
CA SER A 68 11.63 10.72 2.50
C SER A 68 10.15 10.33 2.49
N PRO A 69 9.75 9.19 3.08
CA PRO A 69 8.45 8.58 2.84
C PRO A 69 7.27 9.35 3.47
N VAL A 70 7.53 10.24 4.42
CA VAL A 70 6.49 10.94 5.16
C VAL A 70 6.02 12.18 4.39
N GLY A 71 4.71 12.33 4.27
CA GLY A 71 4.05 13.45 3.60
C GLY A 71 3.96 13.31 2.08
N ASP A 72 3.17 14.19 1.50
CA ASP A 72 2.92 14.23 0.06
C ASP A 72 4.10 14.81 -0.72
N LYS A 73 4.28 14.36 -1.96
CA LYS A 73 5.29 14.89 -2.88
C LYS A 73 4.93 16.31 -3.32
N GLU A 74 5.90 17.24 -3.22
CA GLU A 74 5.70 18.65 -3.53
C GLU A 74 6.53 19.14 -4.73
N ARG A 75 7.74 18.57 -4.89
CA ARG A 75 8.68 19.03 -5.91
C ARG A 75 9.63 17.91 -6.35
N ILE A 76 10.29 18.16 -7.48
CA ILE A 76 11.40 17.30 -7.92
C ILE A 76 12.51 17.28 -6.85
N GLY A 77 13.10 16.11 -6.61
CA GLY A 77 14.22 15.94 -5.66
C GLY A 77 13.83 15.88 -4.18
N ASP A 78 12.55 15.96 -3.81
CA ASP A 78 12.12 15.81 -2.42
C ASP A 78 12.13 14.37 -1.92
N ASN A 79 12.33 13.41 -2.82
CA ASN A 79 12.36 11.97 -2.56
C ASN A 79 11.10 11.44 -1.88
N ARG A 80 9.97 12.12 -2.04
CA ARG A 80 8.69 11.68 -1.49
C ARG A 80 7.89 10.89 -2.53
N THR A 81 7.20 9.85 -2.06
CA THR A 81 6.15 9.17 -2.81
C THR A 81 4.87 10.00 -2.67
N PRO A 82 4.19 10.36 -3.77
CA PRO A 82 3.00 11.22 -3.73
C PRO A 82 1.84 10.55 -3.00
N GLU A 83 0.91 11.39 -2.52
CA GLU A 83 -0.34 10.97 -1.89
C GLU A 83 -1.54 11.43 -2.71
N GLY A 84 -2.57 10.61 -2.80
CA GLY A 84 -3.78 10.91 -3.55
C GLY A 84 -4.26 9.76 -4.42
N LEU A 85 -5.23 10.06 -5.28
CA LEU A 85 -5.76 9.12 -6.27
C LEU A 85 -5.06 9.35 -7.61
N PHE A 86 -4.43 8.30 -8.10
CA PHE A 86 -3.79 8.28 -9.42
C PHE A 86 -4.29 7.09 -10.23
N TYR A 87 -3.83 7.00 -11.47
CA TYR A 87 -4.18 5.93 -12.40
C TYR A 87 -2.92 5.38 -13.06
N ILE A 88 -2.90 4.10 -13.36
CA ILE A 88 -1.84 3.53 -14.19
C ILE A 88 -1.98 4.09 -15.60
N GLN A 89 -0.92 4.74 -16.10
CA GLN A 89 -0.90 5.42 -17.41
C GLN A 89 -0.05 4.72 -18.46
N GLY A 90 0.73 3.74 -18.08
CA GLY A 90 1.59 3.07 -19.02
C GLY A 90 2.39 1.95 -18.39
N ARG A 91 2.78 1.03 -19.25
CA ARG A 91 3.48 -0.21 -18.91
C ARG A 91 4.77 -0.26 -19.73
N ASN A 92 5.91 -0.38 -19.04
CA ASN A 92 7.20 -0.47 -19.70
C ASN A 92 7.84 -1.86 -19.46
N PRO A 93 7.88 -2.71 -20.48
CA PRO A 93 8.54 -4.01 -20.38
C PRO A 93 10.08 -3.94 -20.49
N ASN A 94 10.61 -2.79 -20.91
CA ASN A 94 12.04 -2.54 -21.08
C ASN A 94 12.56 -1.55 -20.04
N SER A 95 12.03 -1.59 -18.83
CA SER A 95 12.47 -0.74 -17.74
C SER A 95 13.87 -1.15 -17.26
N ARG A 96 14.74 -0.16 -16.96
CA ARG A 96 16.02 -0.42 -16.28
C ARG A 96 15.85 -1.05 -14.88
N TYR A 97 14.62 -1.08 -14.38
CA TYR A 97 14.21 -1.71 -13.14
C TYR A 97 13.34 -2.94 -13.42
N HIS A 98 13.75 -3.76 -14.37
CA HIS A 98 13.06 -4.95 -14.85
C HIS A 98 11.74 -4.63 -15.55
N LEU A 99 10.66 -4.39 -14.84
CA LEU A 99 9.35 -3.94 -15.35
C LEU A 99 8.90 -2.71 -14.61
N SER A 100 8.09 -1.85 -15.26
CA SER A 100 7.48 -0.73 -14.55
C SER A 100 6.07 -0.39 -15.02
N LEU A 101 5.28 0.10 -14.06
CA LEU A 101 3.93 0.66 -14.24
C LEU A 101 3.98 2.13 -13.84
N ARG A 102 3.76 3.03 -14.80
CA ARG A 102 3.75 4.47 -14.56
C ARG A 102 2.41 4.90 -13.99
N ILE A 103 2.41 5.76 -12.96
CA ILE A 103 1.20 6.38 -12.43
C ILE A 103 1.00 7.80 -12.98
N SER A 104 -0.22 8.34 -12.87
CA SER A 104 -0.63 9.64 -13.43
C SER A 104 -0.17 10.85 -12.59
N TYR A 105 0.95 10.72 -11.87
CA TYR A 105 1.58 11.84 -11.18
C TYR A 105 2.44 12.66 -12.17
N PRO A 106 2.46 14.02 -12.09
CA PRO A 106 1.63 14.85 -11.20
C PRO A 106 0.21 15.06 -11.76
N ASP A 107 -0.78 15.03 -10.87
CA ASP A 107 -2.14 15.46 -11.19
C ASP A 107 -2.25 17.00 -11.20
N GLU A 108 -3.45 17.52 -11.45
CA GLU A 108 -3.69 18.96 -11.51
C GLU A 108 -3.41 19.65 -10.17
N ARG A 109 -3.78 19.00 -9.05
CA ARG A 109 -3.55 19.52 -7.69
C ARG A 109 -2.05 19.68 -7.42
N HIS A 110 -1.24 18.70 -7.79
CA HIS A 110 0.22 18.74 -7.61
C HIS A 110 0.85 19.80 -8.50
N ARG A 111 0.44 19.92 -9.76
CA ARG A 111 0.92 20.99 -10.67
C ARG A 111 0.57 22.38 -10.14
N ALA A 112 -0.67 22.60 -9.72
CA ALA A 112 -1.10 23.87 -9.16
C ALA A 112 -0.35 24.24 -7.88
N ARG A 113 -0.09 23.25 -7.00
CA ARG A 113 0.70 23.46 -5.78
C ARG A 113 2.14 23.83 -6.09
N ALA A 114 2.80 23.09 -6.98
CA ALA A 114 4.16 23.36 -7.40
C ALA A 114 4.31 24.76 -8.03
N ALA A 115 3.36 25.15 -8.89
CA ALA A 115 3.33 26.48 -9.49
C ALA A 115 3.24 27.60 -8.43
N ARG A 116 2.39 27.44 -7.39
CA ARG A 116 2.31 28.41 -6.28
C ARG A 116 3.61 28.50 -5.47
N LEU A 117 4.35 27.43 -5.39
CA LEU A 117 5.64 27.37 -4.68
C LEU A 117 6.82 27.80 -5.59
N GLY A 118 6.60 28.04 -6.88
CA GLY A 118 7.66 28.37 -7.83
C GLY A 118 8.65 27.24 -8.06
N VAL A 119 8.19 25.98 -8.01
CA VAL A 119 9.02 24.78 -8.15
C VAL A 119 8.46 23.83 -9.21
N GLU A 120 9.32 22.94 -9.73
CA GLU A 120 8.89 21.84 -10.60
C GLU A 120 8.32 20.69 -9.75
N PRO A 121 7.12 20.14 -10.07
CA PRO A 121 6.53 19.04 -9.32
C PRO A 121 7.32 17.73 -9.46
N GLY A 122 8.11 17.60 -10.52
CA GLY A 122 8.71 16.35 -10.96
C GLY A 122 7.71 15.47 -11.70
N GLY A 123 8.06 14.20 -11.89
CA GLY A 123 7.25 13.23 -12.62
C GLY A 123 7.84 11.84 -12.50
N ASP A 124 7.42 10.95 -13.44
CA ASP A 124 7.96 9.60 -13.59
C ASP A 124 7.93 8.77 -12.29
N ILE A 125 6.83 8.90 -11.56
CA ILE A 125 6.56 8.02 -10.41
C ILE A 125 6.02 6.69 -10.95
N MET A 126 6.69 5.61 -10.56
CA MET A 126 6.41 4.28 -11.08
C MET A 126 6.32 3.25 -9.94
N ILE A 127 5.60 2.17 -10.21
CA ILE A 127 5.74 0.91 -9.49
C ILE A 127 6.69 0.08 -10.33
N HIS A 128 7.81 -0.42 -9.76
CA HIS A 128 8.85 -1.09 -10.53
C HIS A 128 9.57 -2.19 -9.73
N GLY A 129 10.32 -3.02 -10.41
CA GLY A 129 11.20 -4.03 -9.83
C GLY A 129 12.54 -3.48 -9.39
N LEU A 130 13.54 -4.35 -9.34
CA LEU A 130 14.93 -4.02 -9.07
C LEU A 130 15.71 -4.00 -10.39
N PRO A 131 16.83 -3.25 -10.47
CA PRO A 131 17.78 -3.41 -11.55
C PRO A 131 18.23 -4.88 -11.65
N ASP A 132 18.52 -5.36 -12.84
CA ASP A 132 18.86 -6.77 -13.05
C ASP A 132 20.11 -7.22 -12.28
N ASP A 133 21.09 -6.32 -12.10
CA ASP A 133 22.30 -6.54 -11.30
C ASP A 133 22.05 -6.54 -9.79
N GLU A 134 20.90 -5.98 -9.34
CA GLU A 134 20.47 -5.97 -7.94
C GLU A 134 19.33 -6.95 -7.65
N ALA A 135 18.89 -7.73 -8.64
CA ALA A 135 17.77 -8.67 -8.50
C ALA A 135 17.99 -9.71 -7.37
N SER A 136 19.25 -10.06 -7.09
CA SER A 136 19.61 -10.99 -6.00
C SER A 136 19.33 -10.48 -4.60
N LEU A 137 19.12 -9.16 -4.41
CA LEU A 137 18.70 -8.60 -3.13
C LEU A 137 17.34 -9.14 -2.69
N GLY A 138 16.46 -9.46 -3.64
CA GLY A 138 15.14 -9.97 -3.35
C GLY A 138 14.41 -9.12 -2.30
N PRO A 139 13.77 -9.73 -1.27
CA PRO A 139 13.05 -9.00 -0.23
C PRO A 139 13.90 -8.06 0.62
N ALA A 140 15.23 -8.26 0.71
CA ALA A 140 16.12 -7.41 1.50
C ALA A 140 16.19 -5.96 0.99
N HIS A 141 15.80 -5.70 -0.27
CA HIS A 141 15.71 -4.33 -0.79
C HIS A 141 14.77 -3.43 0.02
N ARG A 142 13.90 -3.99 0.86
CA ARG A 142 12.90 -3.28 1.68
C ARG A 142 13.42 -2.87 3.06
N ASP A 143 14.66 -3.22 3.40
CA ASP A 143 15.24 -2.87 4.70
C ASP A 143 15.35 -1.35 4.88
N PHE A 144 15.30 -0.60 3.79
CA PHE A 144 15.26 0.86 3.77
C PHE A 144 14.52 1.40 2.54
N ASP A 145 13.96 2.62 2.66
CA ASP A 145 13.37 3.35 1.54
C ASP A 145 14.50 3.97 0.70
N TRP A 146 14.62 3.59 -0.56
CA TRP A 146 15.78 3.92 -1.39
C TRP A 146 15.47 4.69 -2.67
N THR A 147 14.20 4.78 -3.05
CA THR A 147 13.82 5.40 -4.33
C THR A 147 13.80 6.92 -4.26
N ASN A 148 13.62 7.57 -5.40
CA ASN A 148 13.41 9.02 -5.49
C ASN A 148 11.91 9.41 -5.45
N GLY A 149 11.05 8.47 -5.00
CA GLY A 149 9.60 8.65 -4.90
C GLY A 149 8.80 7.53 -5.55
N CYS A 150 9.43 6.61 -6.25
CA CYS A 150 8.79 5.43 -6.82
C CYS A 150 8.44 4.39 -5.74
N ILE A 151 7.69 3.37 -6.14
CA ILE A 151 7.25 2.24 -5.32
C ILE A 151 8.00 1.00 -5.84
N ALA A 152 8.90 0.45 -5.04
CA ALA A 152 9.75 -0.66 -5.46
C ALA A 152 9.26 -2.00 -4.90
N LEU A 153 9.26 -3.02 -5.76
CA LEU A 153 8.92 -4.42 -5.53
C LEU A 153 10.13 -5.31 -5.86
N THR A 154 10.08 -6.58 -5.49
CA THR A 154 10.99 -7.57 -6.09
C THR A 154 10.63 -7.82 -7.56
N ASN A 155 11.57 -8.38 -8.36
CA ASN A 155 11.31 -8.66 -9.77
C ASN A 155 10.15 -9.66 -9.95
N GLN A 156 10.07 -10.68 -9.11
CA GLN A 156 8.97 -11.63 -9.14
C GLN A 156 7.60 -10.95 -8.84
N GLU A 157 7.56 -10.05 -7.87
CA GLU A 157 6.31 -9.37 -7.49
C GLU A 157 5.85 -8.36 -8.55
N ILE A 158 6.78 -7.60 -9.15
CA ILE A 158 6.38 -6.71 -10.25
C ILE A 158 5.93 -7.50 -11.49
N GLU A 159 6.48 -8.67 -11.77
CA GLU A 159 5.99 -9.54 -12.84
C GLU A 159 4.56 -10.01 -12.57
N GLU A 160 4.27 -10.42 -11.33
CA GLU A 160 2.92 -10.82 -10.92
C GLU A 160 1.94 -9.66 -11.08
N LEU A 161 2.28 -8.48 -10.55
CA LEU A 161 1.46 -7.28 -10.64
C LEU A 161 1.27 -6.83 -12.10
N TYR A 162 2.33 -6.84 -12.89
CA TYR A 162 2.33 -6.44 -14.29
C TYR A 162 1.38 -7.28 -15.15
N ARG A 163 1.19 -8.56 -14.84
CA ARG A 163 0.27 -9.44 -15.57
C ARG A 163 -1.20 -9.10 -15.34
N VAL A 164 -1.56 -8.62 -14.14
CA VAL A 164 -2.96 -8.42 -13.72
C VAL A 164 -3.41 -6.97 -13.80
N ILE A 165 -2.50 -6.00 -13.71
CA ILE A 165 -2.81 -4.57 -13.77
C ILE A 165 -2.89 -4.09 -15.22
N ARG A 166 -3.90 -3.26 -15.52
CA ARG A 166 -4.11 -2.63 -16.82
C ARG A 166 -3.98 -1.12 -16.72
N ASP A 167 -3.76 -0.47 -17.87
CA ASP A 167 -3.85 0.99 -17.95
C ASP A 167 -5.26 1.44 -17.55
N GLY A 168 -5.34 2.55 -16.85
CA GLY A 168 -6.59 3.07 -16.25
C GLY A 168 -6.90 2.50 -14.86
N THR A 169 -6.20 1.47 -14.37
CA THR A 169 -6.40 0.97 -13.00
C THR A 169 -6.11 2.06 -11.98
N PRO A 170 -7.06 2.41 -11.09
CA PRO A 170 -6.82 3.38 -10.02
C PRO A 170 -5.87 2.87 -8.96
N ILE A 171 -5.05 3.76 -8.44
CA ILE A 171 -4.21 3.56 -7.26
C ILE A 171 -4.45 4.70 -6.27
N GLN A 172 -4.94 4.37 -5.07
CA GLN A 172 -5.05 5.29 -3.94
C GLN A 172 -3.78 5.19 -3.11
N ILE A 173 -3.04 6.28 -2.98
CA ILE A 173 -1.83 6.37 -2.13
C ILE A 173 -2.19 7.17 -0.89
N LYS A 174 -2.02 6.55 0.28
CA LYS A 174 -2.32 7.12 1.60
C LYS A 174 -1.05 7.28 2.43
N PRO A 175 -1.06 8.15 3.46
CA PRO A 175 0.02 8.35 4.42
C PRO A 175 0.55 7.08 5.09
#